data_f38a3a5c06ae904ed9ba371bbbe9f283
#
_entry.id   f38a3a5c06ae904ed9ba371bbbe9f283
#
_cell.length_a   1.000
_cell.length_b   1.000
_cell.length_c   1.000
_cell.angle_alpha   90.00
_cell.angle_beta   90.00
_cell.angle_gamma   90.00
#
_symmetry.space_group_name_H-M   'P 1'
#
loop_
_entity.id
_entity.type
_entity.pdbx_description
1 polymer ?
#
loop_
_entity_poly.entity_id
_entity_poly.type
_entity_poly.pdbx_seq_one_letter_code
_entity_poly.pdbx_strand_id
1 'polypeptide(L)'
;MTVYGYVRVSTTEQVDNTSMQEQKRQIEGNALTHNLVIDQFIEDGGVSGADPFFARLSANSVTLQQGDTVIVAKLDRFSRDLLDALQSIKKCKELGVKLIINGHGDVTDSSNIYAQLMLEILCSFAGHERRVLKERQKQGQAAKRKAGGHLGGSAKFGYTIQGTGQAAVLVEKPEEQAALAYAKEMRATGISFRAISAILKTSHMVVVSHEAIRRALQGEAA
;
A
#
# COMPACT_ATOMS: atom_id res chain seq x y z
N MET A 1 -10.07 30.09 13.49
CA MET A 1 -8.67 30.07 13.01
C MET A 1 -7.80 29.85 14.22
N THR A 2 -7.26 28.65 14.36
CA THR A 2 -6.40 28.25 15.49
C THR A 2 -5.01 27.90 14.96
N VAL A 3 -3.98 28.33 15.66
CA VAL A 3 -2.58 28.05 15.30
C VAL A 3 -2.04 26.95 16.21
N TYR A 4 -1.79 25.79 15.63
CA TYR A 4 -1.29 24.63 16.35
C TYR A 4 0.22 24.47 16.15
N GLY A 5 0.95 24.24 17.24
CA GLY A 5 2.32 23.77 17.21
C GLY A 5 2.32 22.23 17.34
N TYR A 6 2.76 21.51 16.32
CA TYR A 6 2.82 20.04 16.38
C TYR A 6 4.23 19.56 16.75
N VAL A 7 4.34 18.85 17.85
CA VAL A 7 5.57 18.23 18.34
C VAL A 7 5.40 16.70 18.47
N ARG A 8 6.44 15.96 18.09
CA ARG A 8 6.43 14.50 18.19
C ARG A 8 7.73 13.98 18.81
N VAL A 9 7.58 13.06 19.75
CA VAL A 9 8.71 12.35 20.38
C VAL A 9 8.60 10.86 20.10
N SER A 10 9.73 10.19 19.88
CA SER A 10 9.79 8.74 19.86
C SER A 10 9.81 8.19 21.29
N THR A 11 9.40 6.94 21.47
CA THR A 11 9.44 6.26 22.77
C THR A 11 10.85 6.22 23.41
N THR A 12 11.88 6.26 22.62
CA THR A 12 13.30 6.34 23.04
C THR A 12 13.73 7.77 23.42
N GLU A 13 13.12 8.79 22.85
CA GLU A 13 13.42 10.21 23.12
C GLU A 13 12.55 10.78 24.26
N GLN A 14 11.58 10.04 24.78
CA GLN A 14 10.82 10.45 25.98
C GLN A 14 11.70 10.57 27.24
N VAL A 15 12.90 10.00 27.22
CA VAL A 15 13.86 10.11 28.33
C VAL A 15 14.53 11.49 28.39
N ASP A 16 14.58 12.22 27.25
CA ASP A 16 15.15 13.56 27.14
C ASP A 16 14.07 14.60 26.81
N ASN A 17 13.47 15.23 27.84
CA ASN A 17 12.58 16.39 27.72
C ASN A 17 13.17 17.53 26.85
N THR A 18 14.48 17.54 26.63
CA THR A 18 15.25 18.50 25.84
C THR A 18 14.81 18.55 24.38
N SER A 19 14.47 17.38 23.78
CA SER A 19 14.04 17.30 22.38
C SER A 19 12.67 17.96 22.13
N MET A 20 11.74 17.80 23.06
CA MET A 20 10.40 18.41 22.93
C MET A 20 10.43 19.92 23.12
N GLN A 21 11.16 20.39 24.12
CA GLN A 21 11.34 21.82 24.36
C GLN A 21 12.01 22.51 23.19
N GLU A 22 13.02 21.88 22.59
CA GLU A 22 13.70 22.44 21.42
C GLU A 22 12.76 22.50 20.21
N GLN A 23 11.92 21.48 19.98
CA GLN A 23 10.90 21.55 18.92
C GLN A 23 9.91 22.69 19.17
N LYS A 24 9.41 22.88 20.38
CA LYS A 24 8.50 23.99 20.73
C LYS A 24 9.16 25.33 20.45
N ARG A 25 10.40 25.52 20.89
CA ARG A 25 11.16 26.75 20.65
C ARG A 25 11.34 27.04 19.16
N GLN A 26 11.64 26.02 18.34
CA GLN A 26 11.75 26.17 16.89
C GLN A 26 10.42 26.54 16.24
N ILE A 27 9.31 25.94 16.70
CA ILE A 27 7.96 26.23 16.24
C ILE A 27 7.54 27.65 16.60
N GLU A 28 7.79 28.09 17.84
CA GLU A 28 7.51 29.45 18.28
C GLU A 28 8.32 30.48 17.47
N GLY A 29 9.62 30.21 17.27
CA GLY A 29 10.47 31.07 16.44
C GLY A 29 9.96 31.16 15.00
N ASN A 30 9.51 30.05 14.42
CA ASN A 30 8.93 30.02 13.07
C ASN A 30 7.56 30.74 13.03
N ALA A 31 6.71 30.57 14.04
CA ALA A 31 5.45 31.29 14.15
C ALA A 31 5.65 32.81 14.12
N LEU A 32 6.63 33.32 14.85
CA LEU A 32 6.97 34.76 14.88
C LEU A 32 7.39 35.28 13.50
N THR A 33 8.12 34.51 12.69
CA THR A 33 8.50 34.93 11.32
C THR A 33 7.29 35.07 10.40
N HIS A 34 6.18 34.40 10.72
CA HIS A 34 4.92 34.49 9.99
C HIS A 34 3.88 35.41 10.66
N ASN A 35 4.27 36.16 11.69
CA ASN A 35 3.36 37.01 12.52
C ASN A 35 2.21 36.18 13.13
N LEU A 36 2.49 34.97 13.55
CA LEU A 36 1.54 34.06 14.18
C LEU A 36 1.92 33.81 15.66
N VAL A 37 0.91 33.54 16.46
CA VAL A 37 1.05 33.13 17.87
C VAL A 37 0.48 31.74 17.99
N ILE A 38 1.19 30.84 18.69
CA ILE A 38 0.71 29.47 18.90
C ILE A 38 -0.40 29.50 19.96
N ASP A 39 -1.59 29.03 19.59
CA ASP A 39 -2.73 28.90 20.50
C ASP A 39 -2.64 27.61 21.31
N GLN A 40 -2.19 26.50 20.69
CA GLN A 40 -2.13 25.20 21.33
C GLN A 40 -0.99 24.35 20.77
N PHE A 41 -0.30 23.61 21.64
CA PHE A 41 0.62 22.57 21.25
C PHE A 41 -0.08 21.21 21.22
N ILE A 42 0.15 20.43 20.16
CA ILE A 42 -0.26 19.02 20.00
C ILE A 42 0.99 18.19 20.29
N GLU A 43 0.97 17.49 21.41
CA GLU A 43 2.09 16.65 21.85
C GLU A 43 1.81 15.18 21.49
N ASP A 44 2.42 14.72 20.39
CA ASP A 44 2.28 13.35 19.93
C ASP A 44 3.37 12.48 20.58
N GLY A 45 3.04 11.93 21.74
CA GLY A 45 3.92 11.09 22.55
C GLY A 45 3.47 9.64 22.54
N GLY A 46 4.26 8.73 21.96
CA GLY A 46 4.08 7.29 22.15
C GLY A 46 3.18 6.56 21.17
N VAL A 47 2.58 7.23 20.19
CA VAL A 47 1.93 6.58 19.08
C VAL A 47 3.00 6.16 18.07
N SER A 48 2.88 4.95 17.51
CA SER A 48 3.81 4.46 16.49
C SER A 48 3.96 5.49 15.38
N GLY A 49 5.19 5.88 15.04
CA GLY A 49 5.44 6.80 13.92
C GLY A 49 5.02 6.26 12.55
N ALA A 50 4.39 5.08 12.52
CA ALA A 50 3.77 4.46 11.36
C ALA A 50 2.32 4.92 11.15
N ASP A 51 1.67 5.53 12.16
CA ASP A 51 0.29 5.99 12.02
C ASP A 51 0.21 7.27 11.20
N PRO A 52 -0.78 7.41 10.30
CA PRO A 52 -0.98 8.60 9.49
C PRO A 52 -1.18 9.86 10.33
N PHE A 53 -0.70 11.01 9.84
CA PHE A 53 -0.78 12.29 10.56
C PHE A 53 -2.18 12.62 11.06
N PHE A 54 -3.21 12.49 10.23
CA PHE A 54 -4.59 12.77 10.65
C PHE A 54 -5.13 11.79 11.69
N ALA A 55 -4.69 10.54 11.69
CA ALA A 55 -5.04 9.58 12.74
C ALA A 55 -4.44 9.99 14.08
N ARG A 56 -3.19 10.48 14.07
CA ARG A 56 -2.50 10.99 15.25
C ARG A 56 -3.17 12.26 15.81
N LEU A 57 -3.64 13.17 14.95
CA LEU A 57 -4.43 14.33 15.37
C LEU A 57 -5.72 13.89 16.06
N SER A 58 -6.44 12.93 15.48
CA SER A 58 -7.68 12.38 16.07
C SER A 58 -7.43 11.71 17.41
N ALA A 59 -6.31 10.98 17.57
CA ALA A 59 -5.91 10.38 18.86
C ALA A 59 -5.65 11.43 19.94
N ASN A 60 -5.19 12.62 19.54
CA ASN A 60 -5.01 13.78 20.43
C ASN A 60 -6.27 14.67 20.52
N SER A 61 -7.43 14.17 20.08
CA SER A 61 -8.70 14.90 20.11
C SER A 61 -8.69 16.22 19.34
N VAL A 62 -7.85 16.34 18.31
CA VAL A 62 -7.76 17.52 17.47
C VAL A 62 -8.39 17.25 16.11
N THR A 63 -9.31 18.12 15.72
CA THR A 63 -9.93 18.13 14.38
C THR A 63 -9.67 19.48 13.73
N LEU A 64 -8.86 19.49 12.67
CA LEU A 64 -8.52 20.69 11.93
C LEU A 64 -9.72 21.22 11.13
N GLN A 65 -9.89 22.53 11.13
CA GLN A 65 -10.94 23.26 10.41
C GLN A 65 -10.33 24.21 9.38
N GLN A 66 -11.16 24.64 8.44
CA GLN A 66 -10.74 25.63 7.46
C GLN A 66 -10.21 26.91 8.12
N GLY A 67 -9.06 27.38 7.68
CA GLY A 67 -8.37 28.53 8.21
C GLY A 67 -7.41 28.24 9.35
N ASP A 68 -7.38 27.02 9.90
CA ASP A 68 -6.39 26.65 10.90
C ASP A 68 -4.98 26.59 10.31
N THR A 69 -3.99 26.73 11.18
CA THR A 69 -2.58 26.64 10.81
C THR A 69 -1.88 25.62 11.70
N VAL A 70 -1.12 24.72 11.09
CA VAL A 70 -0.25 23.78 11.81
C VAL A 70 1.20 24.12 11.51
N ILE A 71 2.02 24.27 12.54
CA ILE A 71 3.46 24.57 12.43
C ILE A 71 4.23 23.38 13.00
N VAL A 72 5.22 22.90 12.23
CA VAL A 72 6.04 21.74 12.56
C VAL A 72 7.52 22.09 12.50
N ALA A 73 8.30 21.60 13.47
CA ALA A 73 9.73 21.91 13.54
C ALA A 73 10.54 21.32 12.39
N LYS A 74 10.22 20.10 11.93
CA LYS A 74 10.93 19.40 10.83
C LYS A 74 9.99 18.43 10.14
N LEU A 75 10.28 18.11 8.86
CA LEU A 75 9.49 17.18 8.05
C LEU A 75 9.42 15.77 8.66
N ASP A 76 10.53 15.28 9.23
CA ASP A 76 10.58 13.95 9.89
C ASP A 76 9.75 13.87 11.18
N ARG A 77 9.42 14.99 11.77
CA ARG A 77 8.45 15.09 12.89
C ARG A 77 7.01 15.09 12.40
N PHE A 78 6.77 15.65 11.22
CA PHE A 78 5.45 15.62 10.59
C PHE A 78 5.07 14.21 10.14
N SER A 79 5.91 13.55 9.35
CA SER A 79 5.73 12.16 8.95
C SER A 79 7.07 11.46 8.70
N ARG A 80 7.14 10.16 8.99
CA ARG A 80 8.27 9.28 8.63
C ARG A 80 8.05 8.61 7.28
N ASP A 81 6.81 8.51 6.85
CA ASP A 81 6.42 7.96 5.57
C ASP A 81 6.14 9.10 4.58
N LEU A 82 6.84 9.05 3.48
CA LEU A 82 6.71 10.01 2.40
C LEU A 82 5.30 10.05 1.81
N LEU A 83 4.66 8.90 1.70
CA LEU A 83 3.29 8.81 1.16
C LEU A 83 2.28 9.45 2.13
N ASP A 84 2.43 9.20 3.44
CA ASP A 84 1.62 9.86 4.46
C ASP A 84 1.83 11.38 4.43
N ALA A 85 3.09 11.85 4.33
CA ALA A 85 3.38 13.28 4.22
C ALA A 85 2.62 13.92 3.05
N LEU A 86 2.69 13.32 1.85
CA LEU A 86 2.02 13.82 0.66
C LEU A 86 0.49 13.83 0.77
N GLN A 87 -0.08 12.74 1.28
CA GLN A 87 -1.53 12.63 1.48
C GLN A 87 -2.02 13.64 2.51
N SER A 88 -1.24 13.85 3.57
CA SER A 88 -1.57 14.79 4.63
C SER A 88 -1.46 16.24 4.17
N ILE A 89 -0.42 16.61 3.41
CA ILE A 89 -0.29 17.95 2.80
C ILE A 89 -1.47 18.21 1.84
N LYS A 90 -1.78 17.23 0.97
CA LYS A 90 -2.93 17.33 0.06
C LYS A 90 -4.23 17.55 0.82
N LYS A 91 -4.47 16.76 1.87
CA LYS A 91 -5.66 16.87 2.70
C LYS A 91 -5.74 18.21 3.45
N CYS A 92 -4.61 18.72 3.99
CA CYS A 92 -4.56 20.06 4.57
C CYS A 92 -4.98 21.12 3.54
N LYS A 93 -4.45 21.03 2.31
CA LYS A 93 -4.79 21.95 1.23
C LYS A 93 -6.29 21.90 0.86
N GLU A 94 -6.88 20.68 0.77
CA GLU A 94 -8.31 20.47 0.49
C GLU A 94 -9.20 21.02 1.61
N LEU A 95 -8.75 20.95 2.86
CA LEU A 95 -9.45 21.50 4.03
C LEU A 95 -9.26 23.00 4.19
N GLY A 96 -8.37 23.65 3.41
CA GLY A 96 -8.02 25.05 3.60
C GLY A 96 -7.22 25.31 4.88
N VAL A 97 -6.46 24.32 5.34
CA VAL A 97 -5.55 24.40 6.49
C VAL A 97 -4.14 24.72 6.00
N LYS A 98 -3.47 25.68 6.63
CA LYS A 98 -2.06 25.97 6.36
C LYS A 98 -1.15 24.99 7.09
N LEU A 99 -0.14 24.49 6.41
CA LEU A 99 0.90 23.65 7.00
C LEU A 99 2.26 24.30 6.78
N ILE A 100 2.86 24.78 7.85
CA ILE A 100 4.15 25.46 7.83
C ILE A 100 5.20 24.49 8.42
N ILE A 101 6.25 24.22 7.64
CA ILE A 101 7.37 23.41 8.09
C ILE A 101 8.60 24.29 8.15
N ASN A 102 9.28 24.29 9.30
CA ASN A 102 10.46 25.12 9.50
C ASN A 102 11.54 24.80 8.43
N GLY A 103 12.06 25.83 7.79
CA GLY A 103 13.01 25.73 6.66
C GLY A 103 12.36 25.50 5.28
N HIS A 104 11.05 25.19 5.21
CA HIS A 104 10.32 24.96 3.95
C HIS A 104 9.17 25.93 3.73
N GLY A 105 8.77 26.69 4.76
CA GLY A 105 7.65 27.63 4.70
C GLY A 105 6.28 26.92 4.65
N ASP A 106 5.26 27.60 4.14
CA ASP A 106 3.93 27.04 3.95
C ASP A 106 3.94 26.08 2.76
N VAL A 107 3.88 24.78 3.08
CA VAL A 107 3.88 23.69 2.07
C VAL A 107 2.51 23.45 1.43
N THR A 108 1.48 24.12 1.92
CA THR A 108 0.13 24.11 1.33
C THR A 108 -0.09 25.26 0.35
N ASP A 109 0.78 26.27 0.36
CA ASP A 109 0.73 27.38 -0.57
C ASP A 109 1.23 26.96 -1.96
N SER A 110 0.35 27.10 -2.95
CA SER A 110 0.68 26.80 -4.36
C SER A 110 1.68 27.75 -4.99
N SER A 111 1.92 28.92 -4.41
CA SER A 111 2.91 29.90 -4.89
C SER A 111 4.33 29.63 -4.36
N ASN A 112 4.45 28.78 -3.35
CA ASN A 112 5.75 28.38 -2.79
C ASN A 112 6.46 27.38 -3.72
N ILE A 113 7.41 27.90 -4.52
CA ILE A 113 8.17 27.11 -5.50
C ILE A 113 8.94 25.97 -4.82
N TYR A 114 9.49 26.19 -3.63
CA TYR A 114 10.20 25.14 -2.88
C TYR A 114 9.26 24.04 -2.43
N ALA A 115 8.06 24.39 -1.98
CA ALA A 115 7.03 23.41 -1.61
C ALA A 115 6.58 22.59 -2.83
N GLN A 116 6.41 23.23 -3.99
CA GLN A 116 6.07 22.53 -5.23
C GLN A 116 7.18 21.57 -5.65
N LEU A 117 8.43 22.02 -5.72
CA LEU A 117 9.56 21.18 -6.06
C LEU A 117 9.71 20.00 -5.09
N MET A 118 9.56 20.25 -3.79
CA MET A 118 9.61 19.22 -2.79
C MET A 118 8.50 18.18 -2.99
N LEU A 119 7.27 18.61 -3.25
CA LEU A 119 6.15 17.73 -3.56
C LEU A 119 6.40 16.89 -4.82
N GLU A 120 6.95 17.47 -5.88
CA GLU A 120 7.30 16.76 -7.12
C GLU A 120 8.36 15.67 -6.88
N ILE A 121 9.42 16.03 -6.16
CA ILE A 121 10.47 15.07 -5.77
C ILE A 121 9.87 13.94 -4.93
N LEU A 122 9.07 14.28 -3.91
CA LEU A 122 8.41 13.32 -3.04
C LEU A 122 7.46 12.40 -3.82
N CYS A 123 6.66 12.95 -4.74
CA CYS A 123 5.78 12.16 -5.63
C CYS A 123 6.58 11.20 -6.52
N SER A 124 7.71 11.65 -7.04
CA SER A 124 8.61 10.84 -7.86
C SER A 124 9.17 9.64 -7.06
N PHE A 125 9.64 9.88 -5.84
CA PHE A 125 10.13 8.81 -4.94
C PHE A 125 9.04 7.81 -4.57
N ALA A 126 7.85 8.27 -4.17
CA ALA A 126 6.72 7.40 -3.85
C ALA A 126 6.29 6.53 -5.06
N GLY A 127 6.35 7.10 -6.26
CA GLY A 127 6.11 6.37 -7.50
C GLY A 127 7.19 5.32 -7.79
N HIS A 128 8.44 5.60 -7.46
CA HIS A 128 9.55 4.68 -7.62
C HIS A 128 9.46 3.51 -6.63
N GLU A 129 9.22 3.76 -5.34
CA GLU A 129 9.07 2.71 -4.33
C GLU A 129 7.95 1.72 -4.67
N ARG A 130 6.79 2.22 -5.12
CA ARG A 130 5.69 1.35 -5.59
C ARG A 130 6.11 0.47 -6.76
N ARG A 131 6.90 0.99 -7.70
CA ARG A 131 7.41 0.21 -8.83
C ARG A 131 8.37 -0.89 -8.38
N VAL A 132 9.29 -0.56 -7.48
CA VAL A 132 10.25 -1.52 -6.91
C VAL A 132 9.54 -2.62 -6.13
N LEU A 133 8.55 -2.29 -5.30
CA LEU A 133 7.74 -3.27 -4.57
C LEU A 133 6.97 -4.20 -5.52
N LYS A 134 6.35 -3.64 -6.56
CA LYS A 134 5.62 -4.41 -7.58
C LYS A 134 6.55 -5.34 -8.37
N GLU A 135 7.77 -4.90 -8.63
CA GLU A 135 8.78 -5.69 -9.33
C GLU A 135 9.31 -6.82 -8.46
N ARG A 136 9.59 -6.56 -7.17
CA ARG A 136 9.94 -7.61 -6.19
C ARG A 136 8.82 -8.64 -6.04
N GLN A 137 7.57 -8.20 -6.00
CA GLN A 137 6.41 -9.10 -5.95
C GLN A 137 6.32 -9.97 -7.19
N LYS A 138 6.51 -9.40 -8.39
CA LYS A 138 6.55 -10.15 -9.65
C LYS A 138 7.68 -11.19 -9.68
N GLN A 139 8.87 -10.81 -9.23
CA GLN A 139 10.01 -11.71 -9.15
C GLN A 139 9.75 -12.86 -8.16
N GLY A 140 9.19 -12.55 -6.97
CA GLY A 140 8.80 -13.56 -6.00
C GLY A 140 7.74 -14.53 -6.53
N GLN A 141 6.74 -14.02 -7.25
CA GLN A 141 5.73 -14.86 -7.92
C GLN A 141 6.36 -15.74 -9.02
N ALA A 142 7.26 -15.19 -9.83
CA ALA A 142 7.95 -15.93 -10.88
C ALA A 142 8.85 -17.04 -10.29
N ALA A 143 9.58 -16.75 -9.21
CA ALA A 143 10.39 -17.73 -8.50
C ALA A 143 9.52 -18.85 -7.91
N LYS A 144 8.38 -18.51 -7.28
CA LYS A 144 7.45 -19.51 -6.75
C LYS A 144 6.85 -20.36 -7.86
N ARG A 145 6.50 -19.80 -9.03
CA ARG A 145 6.04 -20.58 -10.19
C ARG A 145 7.10 -21.57 -10.67
N LYS A 146 8.35 -21.13 -10.78
CA LYS A 146 9.47 -22.00 -11.21
C LYS A 146 9.69 -23.16 -10.22
N ALA A 147 9.44 -22.95 -8.93
CA ALA A 147 9.51 -23.96 -7.89
C ALA A 147 8.24 -24.87 -7.81
N GLY A 148 7.30 -24.78 -8.76
CA GLY A 148 6.06 -25.55 -8.74
C GLY A 148 5.03 -25.08 -7.72
N GLY A 149 5.25 -23.92 -7.08
CA GLY A 149 4.36 -23.37 -6.06
C GLY A 149 3.08 -22.78 -6.64
N HIS A 150 1.99 -22.94 -5.90
CA HIS A 150 0.69 -22.36 -6.24
C HIS A 150 0.62 -20.90 -5.77
N LEU A 151 0.19 -19.98 -6.66
CA LEU A 151 0.13 -18.55 -6.39
C LEU A 151 -1.22 -18.05 -5.85
N GLY A 152 -2.18 -18.96 -5.69
CA GLY A 152 -3.54 -18.65 -5.25
C GLY A 152 -4.59 -18.92 -6.33
N GLY A 153 -5.86 -18.82 -5.96
CA GLY A 153 -6.98 -19.19 -6.82
C GLY A 153 -7.33 -20.69 -6.73
N SER A 154 -8.18 -21.17 -7.66
CA SER A 154 -8.55 -22.58 -7.75
C SER A 154 -7.47 -23.40 -8.45
N ALA A 155 -7.31 -24.66 -8.06
CA ALA A 155 -6.44 -25.59 -8.79
C ALA A 155 -6.88 -25.70 -10.26
N LYS A 156 -5.90 -25.86 -11.15
CA LYS A 156 -6.18 -26.19 -12.55
C LYS A 156 -6.75 -27.59 -12.62
N PHE A 157 -7.61 -27.83 -13.60
CA PHE A 157 -8.08 -29.18 -13.89
C PHE A 157 -6.89 -30.11 -14.16
N GLY A 158 -6.88 -31.27 -13.51
CA GLY A 158 -5.75 -32.20 -13.49
C GLY A 158 -4.85 -32.06 -12.26
N TYR A 159 -5.06 -31.06 -11.41
CA TYR A 159 -4.22 -30.81 -10.23
C TYR A 159 -5.06 -30.51 -8.99
N THR A 160 -4.50 -30.80 -7.83
CA THR A 160 -5.01 -30.40 -6.51
C THR A 160 -4.00 -29.52 -5.79
N ILE A 161 -4.48 -28.67 -4.88
CA ILE A 161 -3.61 -27.82 -4.05
C ILE A 161 -3.27 -28.59 -2.77
N GLN A 162 -1.99 -28.78 -2.51
CA GLN A 162 -1.50 -29.37 -1.25
C GLN A 162 -0.75 -28.29 -0.47
N GLY A 163 -1.06 -28.15 0.83
CA GLY A 163 -0.52 -27.10 1.69
C GLY A 163 -1.33 -25.80 1.64
N THR A 164 -0.92 -24.83 2.45
CA THR A 164 -1.58 -23.53 2.57
C THR A 164 -0.58 -22.36 2.45
N GLY A 165 -1.03 -21.21 2.02
CA GLY A 165 -0.24 -19.96 1.94
C GLY A 165 1.01 -20.11 1.07
N GLN A 166 2.18 -19.86 1.65
CA GLN A 166 3.45 -19.93 0.92
C GLN A 166 3.88 -21.37 0.56
N ALA A 167 3.49 -22.36 1.35
CA ALA A 167 3.81 -23.76 1.13
C ALA A 167 2.84 -24.48 0.16
N ALA A 168 1.84 -23.78 -0.37
CA ALA A 168 0.89 -24.36 -1.31
C ALA A 168 1.58 -24.72 -2.64
N VAL A 169 1.46 -26.01 -3.01
CA VAL A 169 1.98 -26.57 -4.26
C VAL A 169 0.86 -27.25 -5.05
N LEU A 170 1.02 -27.32 -6.37
CA LEU A 170 0.11 -28.07 -7.23
C LEU A 170 0.63 -29.51 -7.34
N VAL A 171 -0.22 -30.46 -6.99
CA VAL A 171 0.04 -31.91 -7.11
C VAL A 171 -0.90 -32.49 -8.16
N GLU A 172 -0.39 -33.35 -9.01
CA GLU A 172 -1.20 -34.04 -10.02
C GLU A 172 -2.28 -34.93 -9.38
N LYS A 173 -3.49 -34.85 -9.94
CA LYS A 173 -4.61 -35.71 -9.57
C LYS A 173 -4.77 -36.77 -10.65
N PRO A 174 -4.37 -38.03 -10.40
CA PRO A 174 -4.26 -39.08 -11.45
C PRO A 174 -5.52 -39.25 -12.28
N GLU A 175 -6.69 -39.26 -11.65
CA GLU A 175 -7.98 -39.42 -12.31
C GLU A 175 -8.27 -38.29 -13.30
N GLU A 176 -7.98 -37.03 -12.90
CA GLU A 176 -8.19 -35.86 -13.73
C GLU A 176 -7.10 -35.75 -14.82
N GLN A 177 -5.88 -36.21 -14.56
CA GLN A 177 -4.81 -36.29 -15.56
C GLN A 177 -5.14 -37.30 -16.65
N ALA A 178 -5.67 -38.47 -16.30
CA ALA A 178 -6.16 -39.47 -17.28
C ALA A 178 -7.28 -38.86 -18.16
N ALA A 179 -8.23 -38.17 -17.55
CA ALA A 179 -9.29 -37.48 -18.27
C ALA A 179 -8.76 -36.37 -19.18
N LEU A 180 -7.71 -35.66 -18.74
CA LEU A 180 -7.07 -34.59 -19.53
C LEU A 180 -6.33 -35.18 -20.75
N ALA A 181 -5.63 -36.28 -20.57
CA ALA A 181 -4.98 -37.01 -21.69
C ALA A 181 -6.01 -37.42 -22.75
N TYR A 182 -7.12 -38.03 -22.31
CA TYR A 182 -8.22 -38.40 -23.20
C TYR A 182 -8.86 -37.21 -23.90
N ALA A 183 -9.06 -36.09 -23.16
CA ALA A 183 -9.56 -34.85 -23.74
C ALA A 183 -8.62 -34.28 -24.83
N LYS A 184 -7.31 -34.44 -24.66
CA LYS A 184 -6.30 -33.98 -25.64
C LYS A 184 -6.39 -34.81 -26.93
N GLU A 185 -6.54 -36.11 -26.85
CA GLU A 185 -6.74 -36.97 -28.01
C GLU A 185 -8.03 -36.63 -28.78
N MET A 186 -9.14 -36.49 -28.06
CA MET A 186 -10.42 -36.05 -28.65
C MET A 186 -10.33 -34.68 -29.33
N ARG A 187 -9.59 -33.78 -28.73
CA ARG A 187 -9.40 -32.45 -29.34
C ARG A 187 -8.61 -32.54 -30.62
N ALA A 188 -7.63 -33.42 -30.72
CA ALA A 188 -6.85 -33.66 -31.93
C ALA A 188 -7.71 -34.18 -33.08
N THR A 189 -8.81 -34.89 -32.79
CA THR A 189 -9.80 -35.34 -33.80
C THR A 189 -10.84 -34.26 -34.15
N GLY A 190 -10.72 -33.04 -33.60
CA GLY A 190 -11.59 -31.93 -33.94
C GLY A 190 -12.85 -31.80 -33.07
N ILE A 191 -13.04 -32.65 -32.07
CA ILE A 191 -14.23 -32.59 -31.18
C ILE A 191 -14.24 -31.29 -30.37
N SER A 192 -15.41 -30.64 -30.22
CA SER A 192 -15.54 -29.41 -29.48
C SER A 192 -15.36 -29.60 -27.97
N PHE A 193 -14.85 -28.58 -27.25
CA PHE A 193 -14.68 -28.64 -25.80
C PHE A 193 -15.97 -28.93 -25.02
N ARG A 194 -17.11 -28.47 -25.54
CA ARG A 194 -18.44 -28.77 -24.94
C ARG A 194 -18.79 -30.25 -25.07
N ALA A 195 -18.55 -30.84 -26.24
CA ALA A 195 -18.77 -32.27 -26.46
C ALA A 195 -17.81 -33.11 -25.61
N ILE A 196 -16.52 -32.73 -25.52
CA ILE A 196 -15.53 -33.36 -24.65
C ILE A 196 -15.99 -33.34 -23.18
N SER A 197 -16.45 -32.19 -22.68
CA SER A 197 -16.98 -32.07 -21.31
C SER A 197 -18.15 -33.05 -21.05
N ALA A 198 -19.07 -33.22 -22.01
CA ALA A 198 -20.17 -34.14 -21.90
C ALA A 198 -19.70 -35.64 -21.89
N ILE A 199 -18.74 -35.96 -22.73
CA ILE A 199 -18.17 -37.30 -22.82
C ILE A 199 -17.39 -37.65 -21.53
N LEU A 200 -16.56 -36.75 -21.00
CA LEU A 200 -15.83 -36.97 -19.77
C LEU A 200 -16.77 -37.22 -18.56
N LYS A 201 -17.91 -36.57 -18.56
CA LYS A 201 -18.93 -36.78 -17.53
C LYS A 201 -19.50 -38.20 -17.59
N THR A 202 -19.74 -38.76 -18.77
CA THR A 202 -20.36 -40.07 -18.95
C THR A 202 -19.35 -41.21 -18.90
N SER A 203 -18.18 -41.04 -19.52
CA SER A 203 -17.18 -42.12 -19.66
C SER A 203 -16.17 -42.21 -18.52
N HIS A 204 -15.83 -41.07 -17.90
CA HIS A 204 -14.83 -40.98 -16.84
C HIS A 204 -15.41 -40.53 -15.50
N MET A 205 -16.71 -40.28 -15.39
CA MET A 205 -17.40 -39.74 -14.21
C MET A 205 -16.77 -38.41 -13.71
N VAL A 206 -16.04 -37.70 -14.58
CA VAL A 206 -15.37 -36.48 -14.24
C VAL A 206 -16.23 -35.30 -14.68
N VAL A 207 -16.73 -34.52 -13.69
CA VAL A 207 -17.50 -33.31 -13.95
C VAL A 207 -16.57 -32.12 -14.07
N VAL A 208 -16.37 -31.62 -15.29
CA VAL A 208 -15.48 -30.51 -15.61
C VAL A 208 -16.12 -29.61 -16.65
N SER A 209 -15.98 -28.29 -16.49
CA SER A 209 -16.49 -27.33 -17.48
C SER A 209 -15.64 -27.33 -18.76
N HIS A 210 -16.27 -27.08 -19.90
CA HIS A 210 -15.55 -26.98 -21.19
C HIS A 210 -14.48 -25.87 -21.18
N GLU A 211 -14.67 -24.81 -20.40
CA GLU A 211 -13.69 -23.74 -20.20
C GLU A 211 -12.46 -24.22 -19.41
N ALA A 212 -12.65 -25.06 -18.37
CA ALA A 212 -11.55 -25.62 -17.60
C ALA A 212 -10.70 -26.57 -18.45
N ILE A 213 -11.34 -27.39 -19.30
CA ILE A 213 -10.64 -28.24 -20.28
C ILE A 213 -9.84 -27.38 -21.26
N ARG A 214 -10.44 -26.34 -21.80
CA ARG A 214 -9.77 -25.42 -22.73
C ARG A 214 -8.52 -24.81 -22.11
N ARG A 215 -8.64 -24.26 -20.90
CA ARG A 215 -7.50 -23.64 -20.16
C ARG A 215 -6.39 -24.64 -19.87
N ALA A 216 -6.77 -25.88 -19.49
CA ALA A 216 -5.79 -26.93 -19.21
C ALA A 216 -5.01 -27.34 -20.45
N LEU A 217 -5.68 -27.51 -21.62
CA LEU A 217 -5.05 -27.94 -22.87
C LEU A 217 -4.28 -26.82 -23.60
N GLN A 218 -4.70 -25.56 -23.45
CA GLN A 218 -4.01 -24.42 -24.09
C GLN A 218 -2.80 -23.93 -23.28
N GLY A 219 -2.50 -24.53 -22.14
CA GLY A 219 -1.34 -24.13 -21.34
C GLY A 219 -1.48 -22.73 -20.73
N GLU A 220 -2.68 -22.13 -20.75
CA GLU A 220 -2.95 -20.85 -20.12
C GLU A 220 -2.78 -21.00 -18.61
N ALA A 221 -1.61 -20.55 -18.15
CA ALA A 221 -1.38 -20.34 -16.75
C ALA A 221 -2.30 -19.21 -16.29
N ALA A 222 -3.20 -19.51 -15.35
CA ALA A 222 -3.90 -18.49 -14.61
C ALA A 222 -2.91 -17.66 -13.81
#